data_4019c294f0a73d1799bd8aa84edd24d1
#
_entry.id   4019c294f0a73d1799bd8aa84edd24d1
#
_cell.length_a   1.000
_cell.length_b   1.000
_cell.length_c   1.000
_cell.angle_alpha   90.00
_cell.angle_beta   90.00
_cell.angle_gamma   90.00
#
_symmetry.space_group_name_H-M   'P 1'
#
loop_
_entity.id
_entity.type
_entity.pdbx_description
1 polymer ?
#
loop_
_entity_poly.entity_id
_entity_poly.type
_entity_poly.pdbx_seq_one_letter_code
_entity_poly.pdbx_strand_id
1 'polypeptide(L)'
;MTLILAATPLGNPGDASPRLKSAIENASIIAAEDSRRFHRLCADIQVTFTARVLSFFEGNEEDRTRELIVELKSGATVLVVSDAGMPTISDPGFRLMRDAIAEGIEVSVIPGPSAVTMSVALSGLPTDRFSFEGFPPRTAGARLATFEKLRFEERTMVFFEAPHRLTESLVDAVNVFGTERLGAICREMTKRYEETIRGNLGELSAWATANEVLGEITLVIAGAVTDSASLTAADMVGRVREFEAAGMDRKSAIATVADEFGIAKRLVYAAVVDANKMSQ
;
A
#
# COMPACT_ATOMS: atom_id res chain seq x y z
N MET A 1 -16.58 -26.90 8.40
CA MET A 1 -16.83 -25.50 8.78
C MET A 1 -15.53 -24.74 8.62
N THR A 2 -15.36 -24.03 7.50
CA THR A 2 -14.09 -23.36 7.21
C THR A 2 -14.37 -22.09 6.42
N LEU A 3 -13.76 -20.98 6.83
CA LEU A 3 -13.68 -19.74 6.05
C LEU A 3 -12.40 -19.79 5.20
N ILE A 4 -12.52 -19.64 3.89
CA ILE A 4 -11.39 -19.67 2.97
C ILE A 4 -11.28 -18.28 2.29
N LEU A 5 -10.17 -17.60 2.48
CA LEU A 5 -9.82 -16.40 1.71
C LEU A 5 -9.00 -16.84 0.50
N ALA A 6 -9.42 -16.49 -0.70
CA ALA A 6 -8.70 -16.94 -1.91
C ALA A 6 -8.31 -15.77 -2.82
N ALA A 7 -7.04 -15.70 -3.14
CA ALA A 7 -6.55 -14.76 -4.12
C ALA A 7 -7.05 -15.10 -5.52
N THR A 8 -7.45 -14.07 -6.25
CA THR A 8 -7.88 -14.13 -7.66
C THR A 8 -6.84 -13.51 -8.59
N PRO A 9 -6.84 -13.83 -9.88
CA PRO A 9 -6.00 -13.16 -10.87
C PRO A 9 -6.19 -11.64 -10.89
N LEU A 10 -5.11 -10.89 -11.08
CA LEU A 10 -5.18 -9.43 -11.24
C LEU A 10 -5.75 -9.01 -12.61
N GLY A 11 -5.53 -9.83 -13.63
CA GLY A 11 -6.00 -9.54 -14.98
C GLY A 11 -5.76 -10.67 -15.98
N ASN A 12 -4.81 -11.56 -15.67
CA ASN A 12 -4.53 -12.74 -16.50
C ASN A 12 -5.16 -14.00 -15.87
N PRO A 13 -6.21 -14.58 -16.48
CA PRO A 13 -6.84 -15.81 -15.95
C PRO A 13 -5.86 -16.99 -15.78
N GLY A 14 -4.74 -16.99 -16.51
CA GLY A 14 -3.69 -18.00 -16.38
C GLY A 14 -3.00 -18.03 -15.00
N ASP A 15 -3.12 -16.94 -14.22
CA ASP A 15 -2.58 -16.85 -12.87
C ASP A 15 -3.48 -17.48 -11.80
N ALA A 16 -4.65 -18.02 -12.20
CA ALA A 16 -5.54 -18.73 -11.29
C ALA A 16 -4.91 -20.04 -10.82
N SER A 17 -4.71 -20.18 -9.52
CA SER A 17 -4.11 -21.39 -8.96
C SER A 17 -5.07 -22.58 -9.08
N PRO A 18 -4.54 -23.83 -9.21
CA PRO A 18 -5.38 -25.03 -9.15
C PRO A 18 -6.19 -25.12 -7.85
N ARG A 19 -5.64 -24.63 -6.73
CA ARG A 19 -6.35 -24.59 -5.44
C ARG A 19 -7.54 -23.63 -5.44
N LEU A 20 -7.45 -22.48 -6.12
CA LEU A 20 -8.58 -21.57 -6.31
C LEU A 20 -9.71 -22.26 -7.06
N LYS A 21 -9.39 -22.94 -8.18
CA LYS A 21 -10.38 -23.70 -8.96
C LYS A 21 -11.10 -24.74 -8.11
N SER A 22 -10.33 -25.57 -7.40
CA SER A 22 -10.90 -26.61 -6.52
C SER A 22 -11.73 -26.00 -5.37
N ALA A 23 -11.33 -24.86 -4.80
CA ALA A 23 -12.10 -24.21 -3.76
C ALA A 23 -13.44 -23.65 -4.27
N ILE A 24 -13.47 -23.11 -5.48
CA ILE A 24 -14.71 -22.66 -6.14
C ILE A 24 -15.68 -23.82 -6.33
N GLU A 25 -15.17 -24.99 -6.81
CA GLU A 25 -15.98 -26.19 -7.07
C GLU A 25 -16.59 -26.77 -5.78
N ASN A 26 -15.88 -26.67 -4.65
CA ASN A 26 -16.24 -27.34 -3.40
C ASN A 26 -16.84 -26.43 -2.32
N ALA A 27 -16.90 -25.12 -2.53
CA ALA A 27 -17.51 -24.20 -1.59
C ALA A 27 -19.02 -24.42 -1.48
N SER A 28 -19.59 -24.21 -0.29
CA SER A 28 -21.03 -24.16 -0.09
C SER A 28 -21.59 -22.77 -0.42
N ILE A 29 -20.83 -21.74 -0.06
CA ILE A 29 -21.17 -20.34 -0.28
C ILE A 29 -19.92 -19.62 -0.78
N ILE A 30 -20.12 -18.73 -1.75
CA ILE A 30 -19.07 -17.87 -2.27
C ILE A 30 -19.48 -16.42 -2.01
N ALA A 31 -18.69 -15.72 -1.20
CA ALA A 31 -18.80 -14.30 -0.93
C ALA A 31 -17.88 -13.56 -1.88
N ALA A 32 -18.44 -12.99 -2.95
CA ALA A 32 -17.70 -12.30 -4.01
C ALA A 32 -17.95 -10.79 -3.94
N GLU A 33 -16.92 -9.97 -4.13
CA GLU A 33 -17.02 -8.51 -4.12
C GLU A 33 -17.99 -8.03 -5.20
N ASP A 34 -17.77 -8.37 -6.46
CA ASP A 34 -18.75 -8.26 -7.55
C ASP A 34 -19.06 -9.66 -8.12
N SER A 35 -20.31 -10.11 -7.91
CA SER A 35 -20.77 -11.42 -8.39
C SER A 35 -20.66 -11.58 -9.90
N ARG A 36 -20.82 -10.51 -10.68
CA ARG A 36 -20.72 -10.54 -12.16
C ARG A 36 -19.28 -10.77 -12.60
N ARG A 37 -18.32 -10.08 -11.95
CA ARG A 37 -16.87 -10.30 -12.20
C ARG A 37 -16.46 -11.71 -11.79
N PHE A 38 -16.97 -12.20 -10.67
CA PHE A 38 -16.72 -13.56 -10.25
C PHE A 38 -17.23 -14.60 -11.27
N HIS A 39 -18.46 -14.46 -11.79
CA HIS A 39 -18.98 -15.37 -12.83
C HIS A 39 -18.13 -15.31 -14.09
N ARG A 40 -17.67 -14.12 -14.49
CA ARG A 40 -16.76 -13.97 -15.63
C ARG A 40 -15.44 -14.67 -15.38
N LEU A 41 -14.84 -14.49 -14.21
CA LEU A 41 -13.62 -15.21 -13.82
C LEU A 41 -13.80 -16.72 -13.94
N CYS A 42 -14.90 -17.28 -13.41
CA CYS A 42 -15.19 -18.72 -13.52
C CYS A 42 -15.27 -19.21 -14.96
N ALA A 43 -15.90 -18.43 -15.84
CA ALA A 43 -15.94 -18.73 -17.26
C ALA A 43 -14.54 -18.70 -17.91
N ASP A 44 -13.75 -17.67 -17.62
CA ASP A 44 -12.41 -17.48 -18.16
C ASP A 44 -11.44 -18.60 -17.73
N ILE A 45 -11.56 -19.08 -16.47
CA ILE A 45 -10.74 -20.20 -15.93
C ILE A 45 -11.38 -21.57 -16.11
N GLN A 46 -12.54 -21.65 -16.78
CA GLN A 46 -13.27 -22.88 -17.08
C GLN A 46 -13.62 -23.71 -15.84
N VAL A 47 -14.16 -23.07 -14.81
CA VAL A 47 -14.61 -23.70 -13.57
C VAL A 47 -16.12 -23.57 -13.44
N THR A 48 -16.77 -24.67 -13.05
CA THR A 48 -18.21 -24.72 -12.72
C THR A 48 -18.40 -24.89 -11.22
N PHE A 49 -19.50 -24.40 -10.69
CA PHE A 49 -19.79 -24.48 -9.26
C PHE A 49 -21.30 -24.60 -9.02
N THR A 50 -21.67 -25.09 -7.85
CA THR A 50 -23.08 -25.18 -7.40
C THR A 50 -23.34 -24.31 -6.17
N ALA A 51 -22.30 -23.65 -5.65
CA ALA A 51 -22.36 -22.78 -4.49
C ALA A 51 -23.33 -21.62 -4.66
N ARG A 52 -23.97 -21.19 -3.57
CA ARG A 52 -24.71 -19.93 -3.52
C ARG A 52 -23.71 -18.75 -3.55
N VAL A 53 -23.82 -17.90 -4.55
CA VAL A 53 -22.99 -16.68 -4.65
C VAL A 53 -23.70 -15.51 -3.98
N LEU A 54 -22.99 -14.83 -3.09
CA LEU A 54 -23.45 -13.63 -2.39
C LEU A 54 -22.56 -12.45 -2.76
N SER A 55 -23.14 -11.29 -3.02
CA SER A 55 -22.37 -10.05 -3.14
C SER A 55 -21.91 -9.60 -1.76
N PHE A 56 -20.60 -9.34 -1.61
CA PHE A 56 -19.92 -9.03 -0.36
C PHE A 56 -18.91 -7.91 -0.57
N PHE A 57 -19.35 -6.67 -0.39
CA PHE A 57 -18.56 -5.45 -0.62
C PHE A 57 -18.61 -4.52 0.60
N GLU A 58 -17.78 -3.51 0.65
CA GLU A 58 -17.62 -2.61 1.80
C GLU A 58 -18.98 -2.09 2.33
N GLY A 59 -19.90 -1.72 1.44
CA GLY A 59 -21.21 -1.16 1.82
C GLY A 59 -22.20 -2.15 2.47
N ASN A 60 -21.97 -3.48 2.35
CA ASN A 60 -22.82 -4.50 2.95
C ASN A 60 -22.04 -5.48 3.86
N GLU A 61 -20.76 -5.27 4.06
CA GLU A 61 -19.87 -6.19 4.76
C GLU A 61 -20.38 -6.52 6.17
N GLU A 62 -20.91 -5.56 6.91
CA GLU A 62 -21.38 -5.77 8.29
C GLU A 62 -22.56 -6.76 8.35
N ASP A 63 -23.60 -6.55 7.54
CA ASP A 63 -24.78 -7.41 7.54
C ASP A 63 -24.44 -8.79 6.99
N ARG A 64 -23.66 -8.85 5.93
CA ARG A 64 -23.18 -10.12 5.35
C ARG A 64 -22.28 -10.90 6.30
N THR A 65 -21.45 -10.24 7.08
CA THR A 65 -20.63 -10.90 8.09
C THR A 65 -21.49 -11.66 9.09
N ARG A 66 -22.56 -11.04 9.60
CA ARG A 66 -23.50 -11.70 10.53
C ARG A 66 -24.14 -12.96 9.91
N GLU A 67 -24.63 -12.84 8.66
CA GLU A 67 -25.19 -13.95 7.91
C GLU A 67 -24.17 -15.09 7.73
N LEU A 68 -22.97 -14.77 7.25
CA LEU A 68 -21.94 -15.75 6.94
C LEU A 68 -21.39 -16.45 8.20
N ILE A 69 -21.31 -15.78 9.33
CA ILE A 69 -20.93 -16.42 10.60
C ILE A 69 -21.98 -17.48 11.03
N VAL A 70 -23.25 -17.22 10.84
CA VAL A 70 -24.32 -18.22 11.12
C VAL A 70 -24.17 -19.44 10.20
N GLU A 71 -23.95 -19.23 8.92
CA GLU A 71 -23.74 -20.30 7.94
C GLU A 71 -22.49 -21.12 8.26
N LEU A 72 -21.38 -20.46 8.60
CA LEU A 72 -20.16 -21.12 9.03
C LEU A 72 -20.41 -22.00 10.26
N LYS A 73 -21.09 -21.48 11.29
CA LYS A 73 -21.46 -22.25 12.49
C LYS A 73 -22.37 -23.44 12.19
N SER A 74 -23.18 -23.38 11.14
CA SER A 74 -24.00 -24.50 10.69
C SER A 74 -23.24 -25.57 9.90
N GLY A 75 -21.93 -25.39 9.67
CA GLY A 75 -21.07 -26.37 9.01
C GLY A 75 -20.71 -26.02 7.56
N ALA A 76 -21.15 -24.87 7.04
CA ALA A 76 -20.84 -24.45 5.68
C ALA A 76 -19.34 -24.18 5.47
N THR A 77 -18.88 -24.37 4.24
CA THR A 77 -17.60 -23.85 3.75
C THR A 77 -17.85 -22.57 2.97
N VAL A 78 -17.33 -21.45 3.47
CA VAL A 78 -17.47 -20.13 2.85
C VAL A 78 -16.15 -19.75 2.17
N LEU A 79 -16.21 -19.46 0.88
CA LEU A 79 -15.10 -18.94 0.08
C LEU A 79 -15.29 -17.43 -0.12
N VAL A 80 -14.30 -16.63 0.27
CA VAL A 80 -14.25 -15.18 0.03
C VAL A 80 -13.28 -14.90 -1.11
N VAL A 81 -13.73 -14.15 -2.10
CA VAL A 81 -12.92 -13.70 -3.24
C VAL A 81 -13.14 -12.19 -3.48
N SER A 82 -12.06 -11.46 -3.77
CA SER A 82 -12.12 -10.10 -4.28
C SER A 82 -12.18 -10.07 -5.80
N ASP A 83 -12.40 -8.91 -6.35
CA ASP A 83 -12.42 -8.69 -7.81
C ASP A 83 -11.06 -8.99 -8.45
N ALA A 84 -9.96 -8.71 -7.71
CA ALA A 84 -8.59 -8.97 -8.16
C ALA A 84 -7.63 -9.03 -6.96
N GLY A 85 -6.73 -9.99 -6.95
CA GLY A 85 -5.72 -10.13 -5.92
C GLY A 85 -6.22 -10.78 -4.64
N MET A 86 -5.73 -10.34 -3.50
CA MET A 86 -5.93 -10.95 -2.19
C MET A 86 -7.07 -10.27 -1.44
N PRO A 87 -8.15 -10.98 -1.06
CA PRO A 87 -9.18 -10.43 -0.19
C PRO A 87 -8.58 -9.82 1.09
N THR A 88 -9.24 -8.85 1.67
CA THR A 88 -8.82 -8.09 2.87
C THR A 88 -7.73 -7.03 2.66
N ILE A 89 -7.03 -7.04 1.53
CA ILE A 89 -5.98 -6.06 1.23
C ILE A 89 -6.57 -4.95 0.34
N SER A 90 -7.07 -3.90 0.97
CA SER A 90 -7.90 -2.83 0.36
C SER A 90 -9.25 -3.31 -0.20
N ASP A 91 -9.64 -4.53 0.15
CA ASP A 91 -10.85 -5.21 -0.27
C ASP A 91 -11.65 -5.67 0.95
N PRO A 92 -12.94 -6.02 0.82
CA PRO A 92 -13.74 -6.53 1.91
C PRO A 92 -13.24 -7.88 2.42
N GLY A 93 -13.63 -8.24 3.65
CA GLY A 93 -13.35 -9.55 4.25
C GLY A 93 -12.61 -9.51 5.58
N PHE A 94 -11.95 -8.41 5.92
CA PHE A 94 -11.23 -8.30 7.19
C PHE A 94 -12.16 -8.49 8.40
N ARG A 95 -13.35 -7.88 8.40
CA ARG A 95 -14.35 -8.02 9.48
C ARG A 95 -14.81 -9.46 9.61
N LEU A 96 -15.17 -10.10 8.49
CA LEU A 96 -15.61 -11.49 8.48
C LEU A 96 -14.52 -12.43 9.01
N MET A 97 -13.30 -12.26 8.55
CA MET A 97 -12.15 -13.04 9.02
C MET A 97 -11.92 -12.88 10.51
N ARG A 98 -11.90 -11.65 11.02
CA ARG A 98 -11.72 -11.35 12.44
C ARG A 98 -12.81 -12.00 13.31
N ASP A 99 -14.07 -11.85 12.90
CA ASP A 99 -15.21 -12.36 13.65
C ASP A 99 -15.26 -13.91 13.58
N ALA A 100 -14.87 -14.52 12.45
CA ALA A 100 -14.73 -15.97 12.34
C ALA A 100 -13.65 -16.51 13.30
N ILE A 101 -12.50 -15.85 13.40
CA ILE A 101 -11.44 -16.22 14.35
C ILE A 101 -11.94 -16.11 15.79
N ALA A 102 -12.67 -15.03 16.13
CA ALA A 102 -13.21 -14.82 17.47
C ALA A 102 -14.24 -15.91 17.87
N GLU A 103 -14.94 -16.48 16.90
CA GLU A 103 -15.90 -17.56 17.08
C GLU A 103 -15.28 -18.98 17.00
N GLY A 104 -13.94 -19.09 16.92
CA GLY A 104 -13.24 -20.36 16.84
C GLY A 104 -13.43 -21.11 15.52
N ILE A 105 -13.86 -20.42 14.47
CA ILE A 105 -14.02 -21.00 13.12
C ILE A 105 -12.66 -21.10 12.46
N GLU A 106 -12.38 -22.24 11.83
CA GLU A 106 -11.16 -22.43 11.06
C GLU A 106 -11.08 -21.44 9.89
N VAL A 107 -9.97 -20.72 9.79
CA VAL A 107 -9.69 -19.79 8.68
C VAL A 107 -8.48 -20.29 7.90
N SER A 108 -8.63 -20.37 6.59
CA SER A 108 -7.56 -20.80 5.67
C SER A 108 -7.38 -19.79 4.54
N VAL A 109 -6.20 -19.82 3.92
CA VAL A 109 -5.85 -18.91 2.80
C VAL A 109 -5.37 -19.73 1.60
N ILE A 110 -5.87 -19.36 0.42
CA ILE A 110 -5.32 -19.82 -0.85
C ILE A 110 -4.47 -18.68 -1.42
N PRO A 111 -3.14 -18.78 -1.41
CA PRO A 111 -2.25 -17.76 -1.89
C PRO A 111 -2.35 -17.59 -3.41
N GLY A 112 -2.06 -16.39 -3.89
CA GLY A 112 -2.03 -16.10 -5.31
C GLY A 112 -1.51 -14.68 -5.61
N PRO A 113 -1.87 -14.11 -6.76
CA PRO A 113 -1.41 -12.79 -7.18
C PRO A 113 -1.71 -11.69 -6.16
N SER A 114 -0.79 -10.72 -6.06
CA SER A 114 -0.96 -9.53 -5.23
C SER A 114 -0.26 -8.36 -5.90
N ALA A 115 -1.01 -7.29 -6.17
CA ALA A 115 -0.49 -6.07 -6.77
C ALA A 115 0.61 -5.42 -5.90
N VAL A 116 0.52 -5.56 -4.57
CA VAL A 116 1.51 -5.03 -3.63
C VAL A 116 2.89 -5.67 -3.85
N THR A 117 2.98 -6.98 -3.78
CA THR A 117 4.28 -7.68 -3.92
C THR A 117 4.79 -7.65 -5.35
N MET A 118 3.91 -7.72 -6.34
CA MET A 118 4.30 -7.61 -7.75
C MET A 118 4.88 -6.23 -8.08
N SER A 119 4.26 -5.16 -7.62
CA SER A 119 4.78 -3.81 -7.85
C SER A 119 6.14 -3.59 -7.20
N VAL A 120 6.36 -4.10 -5.98
CA VAL A 120 7.68 -4.07 -5.33
C VAL A 120 8.72 -4.80 -6.19
N ALA A 121 8.41 -6.01 -6.68
CA ALA A 121 9.31 -6.77 -7.54
C ALA A 121 9.61 -6.08 -8.87
N LEU A 122 8.61 -5.39 -9.45
CA LEU A 122 8.75 -4.66 -10.72
C LEU A 122 9.44 -3.29 -10.55
N SER A 123 9.39 -2.69 -9.36
CA SER A 123 9.85 -1.31 -9.15
C SER A 123 11.34 -1.09 -9.38
N GLY A 124 12.16 -2.10 -9.10
CA GLY A 124 13.62 -1.98 -9.07
C GLY A 124 14.16 -1.29 -7.81
N LEU A 125 13.29 -1.05 -6.81
CA LEU A 125 13.64 -0.49 -5.51
C LEU A 125 13.97 -1.60 -4.50
N PRO A 126 14.58 -1.30 -3.33
CA PRO A 126 14.85 -2.27 -2.29
C PRO A 126 13.59 -3.05 -1.87
N THR A 127 13.69 -4.37 -1.79
CA THR A 127 12.56 -5.27 -1.56
C THR A 127 12.59 -5.95 -0.19
N ASP A 128 13.67 -5.81 0.54
CA ASP A 128 13.91 -6.44 1.84
C ASP A 128 12.97 -5.93 2.94
N ARG A 129 12.63 -4.64 2.87
CA ARG A 129 11.68 -4.00 3.78
C ARG A 129 10.79 -3.04 3.00
N PHE A 130 9.48 -3.27 3.04
CA PHE A 130 8.51 -2.36 2.42
C PHE A 130 7.26 -2.21 3.31
N SER A 131 6.51 -1.16 3.09
CA SER A 131 5.23 -0.90 3.73
C SER A 131 4.14 -0.70 2.67
N PHE A 132 2.95 -1.23 2.94
CA PHE A 132 1.77 -0.96 2.14
C PHE A 132 0.92 0.09 2.85
N GLU A 133 0.73 1.22 2.21
CA GLU A 133 0.08 2.41 2.77
C GLU A 133 -1.37 2.59 2.28
N GLY A 134 -1.86 1.66 1.46
CA GLY A 134 -3.22 1.73 0.90
C GLY A 134 -3.39 2.85 -0.13
N PHE A 135 -4.60 3.44 -0.17
CA PHE A 135 -4.88 4.60 -1.04
C PHE A 135 -4.59 5.90 -0.29
N PRO A 136 -3.80 6.83 -0.88
CA PRO A 136 -3.64 8.16 -0.31
C PRO A 136 -4.99 8.87 -0.18
N PRO A 137 -5.18 9.73 0.84
CA PRO A 137 -6.42 10.48 1.04
C PRO A 137 -6.83 11.29 -0.21
N ARG A 138 -8.14 11.40 -0.42
CA ARG A 138 -8.69 12.07 -1.62
C ARG A 138 -8.41 13.57 -1.65
N THR A 139 -8.43 14.24 -0.48
CA THR A 139 -8.20 15.69 -0.40
C THR A 139 -6.71 15.99 -0.30
N ALA A 140 -6.23 17.01 -1.01
CA ALA A 140 -4.83 17.41 -1.03
C ALA A 140 -4.26 17.65 0.38
N GLY A 141 -4.99 18.37 1.26
CA GLY A 141 -4.52 18.64 2.61
C GLY A 141 -4.32 17.37 3.46
N ALA A 142 -5.25 16.40 3.38
CA ALA A 142 -5.11 15.13 4.09
C ALA A 142 -4.01 14.27 3.47
N ARG A 143 -3.85 14.29 2.15
CA ARG A 143 -2.81 13.55 1.42
C ARG A 143 -1.42 14.07 1.77
N LEU A 144 -1.22 15.40 1.74
CA LEU A 144 0.02 16.02 2.19
C LEU A 144 0.34 15.67 3.65
N ALA A 145 -0.64 15.75 4.56
CA ALA A 145 -0.44 15.39 5.97
C ALA A 145 -0.08 13.90 6.14
N THR A 146 -0.58 13.01 5.29
CA THR A 146 -0.21 11.59 5.28
C THR A 146 1.22 11.42 4.78
N PHE A 147 1.58 12.05 3.66
CA PHE A 147 2.93 11.98 3.11
C PHE A 147 3.97 12.59 4.06
N GLU A 148 3.64 13.69 4.76
CA GLU A 148 4.54 14.28 5.76
C GLU A 148 4.89 13.31 6.91
N LYS A 149 3.96 12.47 7.34
CA LYS A 149 4.24 11.42 8.33
C LYS A 149 5.21 10.35 7.81
N LEU A 150 5.25 10.17 6.49
CA LEU A 150 6.07 9.18 5.79
C LEU A 150 7.35 9.78 5.21
N ARG A 151 7.60 11.09 5.40
CA ARG A 151 8.76 11.80 4.81
C ARG A 151 10.08 11.09 5.04
N PHE A 152 10.27 10.54 6.25
CA PHE A 152 11.48 9.87 6.70
C PHE A 152 11.33 8.34 6.78
N GLU A 153 10.28 7.77 6.17
CA GLU A 153 10.12 6.32 6.11
C GLU A 153 11.27 5.71 5.31
N GLU A 154 12.02 4.79 5.92
CA GLU A 154 13.19 4.14 5.32
C GLU A 154 12.85 2.96 4.43
N ARG A 155 11.66 2.37 4.62
CA ARG A 155 11.19 1.25 3.81
C ARG A 155 10.68 1.74 2.46
N THR A 156 10.74 0.89 1.46
CA THR A 156 10.01 1.09 0.20
C THR A 156 8.51 1.16 0.51
N MET A 157 7.84 2.21 0.05
CA MET A 157 6.41 2.45 0.29
C MET A 157 5.60 2.08 -0.95
N VAL A 158 4.48 1.40 -0.75
CA VAL A 158 3.56 0.99 -1.83
C VAL A 158 2.19 1.63 -1.60
N PHE A 159 1.69 2.32 -2.61
CA PHE A 159 0.37 2.95 -2.61
C PHE A 159 -0.47 2.41 -3.77
N PHE A 160 -1.75 2.15 -3.55
CA PHE A 160 -2.71 2.06 -4.63
C PHE A 160 -3.20 3.46 -5.00
N GLU A 161 -3.40 3.73 -6.29
CA GLU A 161 -3.93 5.02 -6.71
C GLU A 161 -4.90 4.89 -7.89
N ALA A 162 -5.87 5.77 -7.91
CA ALA A 162 -6.79 5.86 -9.04
C ALA A 162 -6.14 6.66 -10.19
N PRO A 163 -6.35 6.25 -11.46
CA PRO A 163 -5.66 6.87 -12.59
C PRO A 163 -5.91 8.38 -12.68
N HIS A 164 -7.13 8.85 -12.44
CA HIS A 164 -7.50 10.25 -12.48
C HIS A 164 -6.91 11.11 -11.33
N ARG A 165 -6.31 10.47 -10.32
CA ARG A 165 -5.70 11.14 -9.14
C ARG A 165 -4.18 11.09 -9.16
N LEU A 166 -3.58 10.24 -10.01
CA LEU A 166 -2.14 9.97 -9.99
C LEU A 166 -1.30 11.24 -10.14
N THR A 167 -1.67 12.13 -11.07
CA THR A 167 -0.93 13.39 -11.31
C THR A 167 -0.89 14.26 -10.06
N GLU A 168 -2.04 14.47 -9.41
CA GLU A 168 -2.10 15.27 -8.18
C GLU A 168 -1.32 14.60 -7.03
N SER A 169 -1.43 13.29 -6.90
CA SER A 169 -0.72 12.53 -5.88
C SER A 169 0.80 12.60 -6.06
N LEU A 170 1.28 12.56 -7.30
CA LEU A 170 2.71 12.73 -7.60
C LEU A 170 3.22 14.14 -7.34
N VAL A 171 2.43 15.18 -7.64
CA VAL A 171 2.78 16.57 -7.30
C VAL A 171 2.94 16.72 -5.78
N ASP A 172 1.99 16.19 -5.01
CA ASP A 172 2.07 16.24 -3.55
C ASP A 172 3.24 15.37 -3.01
N ALA A 173 3.53 14.23 -3.63
CA ALA A 173 4.68 13.40 -3.29
C ALA A 173 6.02 14.12 -3.55
N VAL A 174 6.15 14.82 -4.69
CA VAL A 174 7.32 15.66 -5.01
C VAL A 174 7.51 16.75 -3.95
N ASN A 175 6.42 17.41 -3.54
CA ASN A 175 6.48 18.48 -2.53
C ASN A 175 7.00 17.98 -1.18
N VAL A 176 6.66 16.75 -0.79
CA VAL A 176 7.01 16.18 0.52
C VAL A 176 8.31 15.39 0.50
N PHE A 177 8.44 14.47 -0.45
CA PHE A 177 9.58 13.54 -0.50
C PHE A 177 10.77 14.09 -1.30
N GLY A 178 10.57 15.17 -2.07
CA GLY A 178 11.56 15.77 -2.96
C GLY A 178 11.57 15.17 -4.36
N THR A 179 12.04 15.96 -5.33
CA THR A 179 12.07 15.63 -6.76
C THR A 179 12.91 14.39 -7.04
N GLU A 180 14.04 14.24 -6.35
CA GLU A 180 15.04 13.20 -6.60
C GLU A 180 14.71 11.84 -5.95
N ARG A 181 13.65 11.75 -5.13
CA ARG A 181 13.23 10.48 -4.55
C ARG A 181 12.83 9.51 -5.65
N LEU A 182 13.45 8.32 -5.66
CA LEU A 182 13.15 7.30 -6.67
C LEU A 182 11.76 6.70 -6.48
N GLY A 183 11.14 6.30 -7.58
CA GLY A 183 9.83 5.66 -7.57
C GLY A 183 9.57 4.83 -8.84
N ALA A 184 8.43 4.17 -8.84
CA ALA A 184 7.91 3.47 -10.00
C ALA A 184 6.37 3.55 -10.04
N ILE A 185 5.82 3.72 -11.23
CA ILE A 185 4.40 3.57 -11.52
C ILE A 185 4.22 2.21 -12.19
N CYS A 186 3.55 1.27 -11.51
CA CYS A 186 3.16 0.00 -12.11
C CYS A 186 1.68 0.08 -12.49
N ARG A 187 1.36 -0.06 -13.76
CA ARG A 187 -0.02 0.02 -14.25
C ARG A 187 -0.43 -1.24 -14.97
N GLU A 188 -1.70 -1.61 -14.86
CA GLU A 188 -2.32 -2.73 -15.59
C GLU A 188 -1.53 -4.03 -15.50
N MET A 189 -0.92 -4.31 -14.34
CA MET A 189 -0.10 -5.50 -14.12
C MET A 189 -0.85 -6.78 -14.50
N THR A 190 -0.18 -7.69 -15.19
CA THR A 190 -0.68 -8.94 -15.78
C THR A 190 -1.67 -8.77 -16.95
N LYS A 191 -2.07 -7.54 -17.30
CA LYS A 191 -3.03 -7.25 -18.37
C LYS A 191 -2.32 -6.90 -19.67
N ARG A 192 -3.11 -6.75 -20.75
CA ARG A 192 -2.60 -6.44 -22.10
C ARG A 192 -1.75 -5.16 -22.16
N TYR A 193 -2.05 -4.18 -21.31
CA TYR A 193 -1.40 -2.87 -21.30
C TYR A 193 -0.52 -2.68 -20.07
N GLU A 194 0.06 -3.81 -19.58
CA GLU A 194 1.02 -3.76 -18.49
C GLU A 194 2.19 -2.85 -18.85
N GLU A 195 2.49 -1.92 -17.94
CA GLU A 195 3.61 -1.00 -18.08
C GLU A 195 4.18 -0.63 -16.73
N THR A 196 5.50 -0.48 -16.66
CA THR A 196 6.19 0.01 -15.47
C THR A 196 7.11 1.16 -15.84
N ILE A 197 6.80 2.35 -15.32
CA ILE A 197 7.58 3.59 -15.51
C ILE A 197 8.42 3.77 -14.24
N ARG A 198 9.74 3.90 -14.40
CA ARG A 198 10.71 4.08 -13.31
C ARG A 198 11.46 5.38 -13.48
N GLY A 199 11.77 6.05 -12.37
CA GLY A 199 12.52 7.30 -12.38
C GLY A 199 12.49 7.97 -11.01
N ASN A 200 12.91 9.22 -10.94
CA ASN A 200 12.66 10.03 -9.77
C ASN A 200 11.23 10.58 -9.78
N LEU A 201 10.73 11.07 -8.64
CA LEU A 201 9.35 11.56 -8.53
C LEU A 201 9.07 12.73 -9.47
N GLY A 202 10.07 13.58 -9.79
CA GLY A 202 9.93 14.65 -10.76
C GLY A 202 9.67 14.13 -12.17
N GLU A 203 10.42 13.12 -12.61
CA GLU A 203 10.23 12.45 -13.90
C GLU A 203 8.88 11.76 -13.99
N LEU A 204 8.48 11.05 -12.91
CA LEU A 204 7.18 10.37 -12.84
C LEU A 204 6.02 11.37 -12.86
N SER A 205 6.14 12.50 -12.18
CA SER A 205 5.15 13.58 -12.19
C SER A 205 5.03 14.24 -13.57
N ALA A 206 6.16 14.47 -14.26
CA ALA A 206 6.18 14.96 -15.62
C ALA A 206 5.53 13.98 -16.60
N TRP A 207 5.83 12.67 -16.46
CA TRP A 207 5.22 11.63 -17.26
C TRP A 207 3.70 11.58 -17.07
N ALA A 208 3.21 11.59 -15.81
CA ALA A 208 1.77 11.55 -15.53
C ALA A 208 1.03 12.80 -16.01
N THR A 209 1.72 13.95 -16.10
CA THR A 209 1.16 15.19 -16.64
C THR A 209 1.07 15.16 -18.19
N ALA A 210 2.02 14.52 -18.85
CA ALA A 210 2.11 14.47 -20.31
C ALA A 210 1.28 13.35 -20.95
N ASN A 211 0.81 12.38 -20.17
CA ASN A 211 0.11 11.20 -20.67
C ASN A 211 -1.30 11.06 -20.08
N GLU A 212 -2.22 10.48 -20.84
CA GLU A 212 -3.50 10.05 -20.31
C GLU A 212 -3.29 8.75 -19.50
N VAL A 213 -3.51 8.83 -18.18
CA VAL A 213 -3.32 7.69 -17.30
C VAL A 213 -4.63 6.91 -17.20
N LEU A 214 -4.58 5.64 -17.57
CA LEU A 214 -5.74 4.72 -17.54
C LEU A 214 -5.36 3.42 -16.82
N GLY A 215 -6.38 2.72 -16.33
CA GLY A 215 -6.25 1.41 -15.71
C GLY A 215 -5.97 1.45 -14.20
N GLU A 216 -5.54 0.34 -13.65
CA GLU A 216 -5.23 0.19 -12.22
C GLU A 216 -3.76 0.54 -11.98
N ILE A 217 -3.52 1.35 -10.96
CA ILE A 217 -2.21 1.94 -10.67
C ILE A 217 -1.73 1.49 -9.29
N THR A 218 -0.48 1.06 -9.23
CA THR A 218 0.29 0.93 -8.00
C THR A 218 1.51 1.83 -8.10
N LEU A 219 1.62 2.78 -7.17
CA LEU A 219 2.77 3.68 -7.04
C LEU A 219 3.71 3.12 -5.99
N VAL A 220 4.98 2.97 -6.34
CA VAL A 220 6.03 2.53 -5.41
C VAL A 220 7.03 3.67 -5.24
N ILE A 221 7.32 4.04 -4.00
CA ILE A 221 8.25 5.14 -3.67
C ILE A 221 9.37 4.59 -2.79
N ALA A 222 10.60 4.91 -3.13
CA ALA A 222 11.77 4.52 -2.33
C ALA A 222 11.70 5.09 -0.92
N GLY A 223 12.22 4.36 0.03
CA GLY A 223 12.45 4.85 1.39
C GLY A 223 13.39 6.06 1.43
N ALA A 224 13.36 6.79 2.54
CA ALA A 224 14.35 7.82 2.80
C ALA A 224 15.74 7.19 2.86
N VAL A 225 16.67 7.75 2.12
CA VAL A 225 18.08 7.45 2.33
C VAL A 225 18.49 8.25 3.57
N THR A 226 18.48 7.61 4.73
CA THR A 226 19.17 8.13 5.90
C THR A 226 20.67 7.96 5.64
N ASP A 227 21.22 8.89 4.86
CA ASP A 227 22.66 9.00 4.74
C ASP A 227 23.20 9.61 6.05
N SER A 228 23.04 8.85 7.13
CA SER A 228 23.63 9.19 8.43
C SER A 228 25.17 9.26 8.32
N ALA A 229 25.74 8.74 7.23
CA ALA A 229 27.16 8.85 6.92
C ALA A 229 27.51 10.17 6.20
N SER A 230 26.56 10.87 5.60
CA SER A 230 26.80 12.16 4.90
C SER A 230 26.38 13.38 5.72
N LEU A 231 25.55 13.24 6.75
CA LEU A 231 25.18 14.34 7.65
C LEU A 231 26.41 14.72 8.49
N THR A 232 27.06 15.80 8.09
CA THR A 232 28.18 16.34 8.86
C THR A 232 27.67 17.09 10.10
N ALA A 233 28.51 17.17 11.14
CA ALA A 233 28.21 18.06 12.28
C ALA A 233 27.96 19.50 11.84
N ALA A 234 28.61 19.94 10.75
CA ALA A 234 28.44 21.27 10.17
C ALA A 234 27.03 21.48 9.60
N ASP A 235 26.45 20.49 8.92
CA ASP A 235 25.08 20.56 8.37
C ASP A 235 24.06 20.68 9.49
N MET A 236 24.19 19.87 10.55
CA MET A 236 23.31 19.93 11.72
C MET A 236 23.35 21.31 12.40
N VAL A 237 24.56 21.85 12.59
CA VAL A 237 24.78 23.16 13.20
C VAL A 237 24.24 24.28 12.32
N GLY A 238 24.49 24.21 11.01
CA GLY A 238 23.96 25.16 10.04
C GLY A 238 22.43 25.25 10.10
N ARG A 239 21.79 24.08 10.08
CA ARG A 239 20.33 24.01 10.10
C ARG A 239 19.71 24.49 11.42
N VAL A 240 20.32 24.21 12.56
CA VAL A 240 19.90 24.74 13.86
C VAL A 240 20.00 26.28 13.86
N ARG A 241 21.09 26.85 13.33
CA ARG A 241 21.25 28.31 13.22
C ARG A 241 20.24 28.99 12.32
N GLU A 242 19.81 28.34 11.23
CA GLU A 242 18.73 28.83 10.37
C GLU A 242 17.41 28.95 11.14
N PHE A 243 17.04 27.94 11.93
CA PHE A 243 15.83 28.00 12.76
C PHE A 243 15.95 29.03 13.90
N GLU A 244 17.12 29.16 14.52
CA GLU A 244 17.37 30.22 15.52
C GLU A 244 17.25 31.63 14.90
N ALA A 245 17.79 31.82 13.69
CA ALA A 245 17.66 33.06 12.95
C ALA A 245 16.22 33.40 12.55
N ALA A 246 15.39 32.37 12.34
CA ALA A 246 13.94 32.49 12.10
C ALA A 246 13.13 32.74 13.39
N GLY A 247 13.79 32.86 14.54
CA GLY A 247 13.15 33.19 15.83
C GLY A 247 12.77 32.00 16.70
N MET A 248 13.20 30.80 16.33
CA MET A 248 12.96 29.61 17.14
C MET A 248 13.97 29.53 18.29
N ASP A 249 13.52 29.12 19.49
CA ASP A 249 14.45 28.86 20.59
C ASP A 249 15.34 27.64 20.28
N ARG A 250 16.56 27.64 20.85
CA ARG A 250 17.57 26.60 20.58
C ARG A 250 17.09 25.18 20.85
N LYS A 251 16.33 24.96 21.93
CA LYS A 251 15.85 23.63 22.30
C LYS A 251 14.84 23.10 21.26
N SER A 252 13.95 23.96 20.82
CA SER A 252 12.98 23.66 19.75
C SER A 252 13.67 23.48 18.41
N ALA A 253 14.65 24.33 18.05
CA ALA A 253 15.44 24.19 16.82
C ALA A 253 16.18 22.85 16.78
N ILE A 254 16.85 22.43 17.87
CA ILE A 254 17.52 21.12 17.96
C ILE A 254 16.51 19.97 17.82
N ALA A 255 15.32 20.10 18.41
CA ALA A 255 14.29 19.08 18.30
C ALA A 255 13.79 18.97 16.84
N THR A 256 13.53 20.10 16.20
CA THR A 256 13.07 20.16 14.79
C THR A 256 14.11 19.59 13.85
N VAL A 257 15.40 19.93 14.01
CA VAL A 257 16.49 19.39 13.20
C VAL A 257 16.67 17.89 13.42
N ALA A 258 16.55 17.42 14.65
CA ALA A 258 16.61 15.99 14.95
C ALA A 258 15.46 15.21 14.28
N ASP A 259 14.26 15.75 14.32
CA ASP A 259 13.08 15.20 13.67
C ASP A 259 13.19 15.30 12.13
N GLU A 260 13.71 16.42 11.59
CA GLU A 260 13.95 16.64 10.16
C GLU A 260 14.95 15.64 9.56
N PHE A 261 16.03 15.34 10.29
CA PHE A 261 17.06 14.41 9.84
C PHE A 261 16.87 12.96 10.34
N GLY A 262 15.80 12.66 11.05
CA GLY A 262 15.52 11.31 11.58
C GLY A 262 16.57 10.79 12.55
N ILE A 263 17.28 11.68 13.27
CA ILE A 263 18.37 11.33 14.18
C ILE A 263 18.04 11.65 15.65
N ALA A 264 18.76 11.01 16.56
CA ALA A 264 18.55 11.26 17.97
C ALA A 264 18.94 12.72 18.36
N LYS A 265 18.09 13.43 19.09
CA LYS A 265 18.28 14.83 19.57
C LYS A 265 19.66 15.04 20.23
N ARG A 266 20.18 14.02 20.90
CA ARG A 266 21.51 14.04 21.55
C ARG A 266 22.65 14.28 20.54
N LEU A 267 22.51 13.77 19.29
CA LEU A 267 23.54 13.93 18.26
C LEU A 267 23.58 15.36 17.75
N VAL A 268 22.41 15.96 17.47
CA VAL A 268 22.31 17.38 17.07
C VAL A 268 22.82 18.29 18.20
N TYR A 269 22.42 17.98 19.45
CA TYR A 269 22.89 18.73 20.61
C TYR A 269 24.41 18.68 20.77
N ALA A 270 25.03 17.50 20.65
CA ALA A 270 26.47 17.33 20.71
C ALA A 270 27.18 18.14 19.61
N ALA A 271 26.71 18.05 18.35
CA ALA A 271 27.25 18.83 17.24
C ALA A 271 27.21 20.35 17.50
N VAL A 272 26.10 20.88 18.01
CA VAL A 272 25.95 22.30 18.33
C VAL A 272 26.86 22.74 19.50
N VAL A 273 27.01 21.92 20.53
CA VAL A 273 27.89 22.20 21.66
C VAL A 273 29.36 22.21 21.25
N ASP A 274 29.80 21.24 20.44
CA ASP A 274 31.16 21.14 19.98
C ASP A 274 31.54 22.29 19.01
N ALA A 275 30.62 22.68 18.12
CA ALA A 275 30.83 23.85 17.25
C ALA A 275 30.98 25.15 18.06
N ASN A 276 30.24 25.33 19.14
CA ASN A 276 30.35 26.52 20.00
C ASN A 276 31.67 26.55 20.80
N LYS A 277 32.23 25.38 21.17
CA LYS A 277 33.56 25.31 21.80
C LYS A 277 34.71 25.66 20.85
N MET A 278 34.56 25.37 19.56
CA MET A 278 35.55 25.67 18.52
C MET A 278 35.52 27.14 18.06
N SER A 279 34.47 27.87 18.43
CA SER A 279 34.27 29.29 18.08
C SER A 279 34.65 30.27 19.22
N GLN A 280 35.09 29.74 20.36
CA GLN A 280 35.66 30.48 21.49
C GLN A 280 37.20 30.32 21.53
#